data_988a62472bfa8f111296d4cb4fdad5fc
#
_entry.id   988a62472bfa8f111296d4cb4fdad5fc
#
_cell.length_a   1.000
_cell.length_b   1.000
_cell.length_c   1.000
_cell.angle_alpha   90.00
_cell.angle_beta   90.00
_cell.angle_gamma   90.00
#
_symmetry.space_group_name_H-M   'P 1'
#
loop_
_entity.id
_entity.type
_entity.pdbx_description
1 polymer ?
#
loop_
_entity_poly.entity_id
_entity_poly.type
_entity_poly.pdbx_seq_one_letter_code
_entity_poly.pdbx_strand_id
1 'polypeptide(L)'
;MKNTILFGDCRDTLPTIDVKARMCVTSPPYYGLRNYGGEQDQIGQEDTPEQFIENLVDVFRSVRDVLTDDGTLWVNIGDSYYNYRPGKGQALVKQTVSKTERDQPQTCARRANKLEGLKEKDLIGIPWMLAFALRADGWYLRQDIIWHKPNPMPESVKDRCTKSHEHIFLLSKNKKYYYDNEAIKEPVKQDWGTRNRDEGKYHNPGTGLQLSLIHI
;
A
#
# COMPACT_ATOMS: atom_id res chain seq x y z
N MET A 1 6.53 2.23 -27.53
CA MET A 1 7.01 0.87 -27.14
C MET A 1 5.83 -0.08 -27.13
N LYS A 2 5.95 -1.26 -27.69
CA LYS A 2 4.94 -2.32 -27.58
C LYS A 2 5.51 -3.37 -26.64
N ASN A 3 4.86 -3.58 -25.49
CA ASN A 3 5.13 -4.70 -24.55
C ASN A 3 6.64 -4.95 -24.31
N THR A 4 7.32 -3.99 -23.71
CA THR A 4 8.75 -4.06 -23.43
C THR A 4 8.98 -4.28 -21.94
N ILE A 5 9.91 -5.15 -21.58
CA ILE A 5 10.41 -5.35 -20.23
C ILE A 5 11.78 -4.69 -20.17
N LEU A 6 11.94 -3.74 -19.22
CA LEU A 6 13.23 -3.15 -18.91
C LEU A 6 13.83 -3.89 -17.71
N PHE A 7 15.08 -4.32 -17.87
CA PHE A 7 15.83 -4.99 -16.81
C PHE A 7 16.73 -3.99 -16.10
N GLY A 8 16.80 -4.07 -14.80
CA GLY A 8 17.66 -3.23 -13.96
C GLY A 8 16.89 -2.54 -12.83
N ASP A 9 17.61 -1.73 -12.08
CA ASP A 9 17.01 -0.91 -11.03
C ASP A 9 16.07 0.13 -11.66
N CYS A 10 14.91 0.32 -11.05
CA CYS A 10 13.95 1.31 -11.54
C CYS A 10 14.48 2.74 -11.45
N ARG A 11 15.38 3.02 -10.52
CA ARG A 11 16.05 4.33 -10.37
C ARG A 11 16.91 4.68 -11.58
N ASP A 12 17.49 3.66 -12.23
CA ASP A 12 18.32 3.81 -13.42
C ASP A 12 17.51 3.70 -14.71
N THR A 13 16.50 2.84 -14.72
CA THR A 13 15.73 2.52 -15.94
C THR A 13 14.63 3.55 -16.23
N LEU A 14 13.95 4.09 -15.20
CA LEU A 14 12.90 5.10 -15.41
C LEU A 14 13.38 6.33 -16.18
N PRO A 15 14.55 6.93 -15.88
CA PRO A 15 15.05 8.09 -16.64
C PRO A 15 15.35 7.81 -18.11
N THR A 16 15.51 6.55 -18.50
CA THR A 16 15.78 6.15 -19.90
C THR A 16 14.52 6.04 -20.77
N ILE A 17 13.34 6.15 -20.14
CA ILE A 17 12.06 6.01 -20.85
C ILE A 17 11.76 7.34 -21.59
N ASP A 18 11.77 7.31 -22.89
CA ASP A 18 11.53 8.45 -23.80
C ASP A 18 10.05 8.68 -24.14
N VAL A 19 9.18 7.72 -23.80
CA VAL A 19 7.73 7.78 -24.05
C VAL A 19 6.98 8.10 -22.77
N LYS A 20 5.90 8.86 -22.90
CA LYS A 20 5.03 9.13 -21.74
C LYS A 20 4.00 8.02 -21.54
N ALA A 21 3.89 7.56 -20.31
CA ALA A 21 2.87 6.62 -19.87
C ALA A 21 1.65 7.38 -19.33
N ARG A 22 0.46 6.83 -19.53
CA ARG A 22 -0.76 7.42 -18.98
C ARG A 22 -1.05 6.92 -17.55
N MET A 23 -0.52 5.76 -17.20
CA MET A 23 -0.76 5.15 -15.89
C MET A 23 0.46 4.36 -15.43
N CYS A 24 0.72 4.42 -14.14
CA CYS A 24 1.62 3.51 -13.43
C CYS A 24 0.80 2.73 -12.40
N VAL A 25 0.91 1.40 -12.40
CA VAL A 25 0.34 0.51 -11.39
C VAL A 25 1.49 -0.29 -10.81
N THR A 26 1.68 -0.22 -9.51
CA THR A 26 2.83 -0.87 -8.87
C THR A 26 2.54 -1.32 -7.44
N SER A 27 3.32 -2.30 -7.01
CA SER A 27 3.45 -2.72 -5.62
C SER A 27 4.94 -2.70 -5.28
N PRO A 28 5.46 -1.62 -4.67
CA PRO A 28 6.87 -1.54 -4.32
C PRO A 28 7.23 -2.60 -3.27
N PRO A 29 8.52 -2.89 -3.05
CA PRO A 29 8.95 -3.77 -1.96
C PRO A 29 8.38 -3.27 -0.63
N TYR A 30 7.88 -4.19 0.19
CA TYR A 30 7.32 -3.84 1.50
C TYR A 30 8.42 -3.71 2.53
N TYR A 31 8.31 -2.73 3.40
CA TYR A 31 9.28 -2.42 4.43
C TYR A 31 9.57 -3.61 5.36
N GLY A 32 10.85 -4.05 5.39
CA GLY A 32 11.32 -5.12 6.26
C GLY A 32 10.72 -6.49 6.01
N LEU A 33 10.06 -6.71 4.84
CA LEU A 33 9.36 -7.97 4.59
C LEU A 33 10.23 -9.01 3.91
N ARG A 34 11.00 -8.64 2.90
CA ARG A 34 11.79 -9.57 2.09
C ARG A 34 13.17 -9.01 1.79
N ASN A 35 14.16 -9.89 1.88
CA ASN A 35 15.47 -9.64 1.31
C ASN A 35 15.59 -10.49 0.03
N TYR A 36 15.81 -9.85 -1.11
CA TYR A 36 15.93 -10.50 -2.41
C TYR A 36 17.38 -10.89 -2.74
N GLY A 37 18.31 -10.75 -1.78
CA GLY A 37 19.72 -11.10 -1.97
C GLY A 37 20.50 -10.11 -2.83
N GLY A 38 19.97 -8.89 -3.00
CA GLY A 38 20.65 -7.79 -3.67
C GLY A 38 21.71 -7.11 -2.81
N GLU A 39 22.37 -6.12 -3.39
CA GLU A 39 23.34 -5.26 -2.71
C GLU A 39 22.68 -4.43 -1.60
N GLN A 40 23.50 -3.69 -0.82
CA GLN A 40 23.05 -2.95 0.37
C GLN A 40 21.98 -1.87 0.10
N ASP A 41 21.77 -1.49 -1.17
CA ASP A 41 20.84 -0.43 -1.60
C ASP A 41 19.43 -0.94 -1.97
N GLN A 42 19.07 -2.15 -1.56
CA GLN A 42 17.75 -2.71 -1.84
C GLN A 42 16.65 -1.95 -1.11
N ILE A 43 15.69 -1.38 -1.86
CA ILE A 43 14.49 -0.75 -1.30
C ILE A 43 13.70 -1.78 -0.46
N GLY A 44 13.26 -1.37 0.72
CA GLY A 44 12.55 -2.19 1.70
C GLY A 44 13.45 -2.78 2.80
N GLN A 45 14.76 -2.49 2.78
CA GLN A 45 15.73 -2.93 3.80
C GLN A 45 16.35 -1.76 4.59
N GLU A 46 15.83 -0.57 4.43
CA GLU A 46 16.28 0.63 5.13
C GLU A 46 16.19 0.48 6.66
N ASP A 47 17.05 1.17 7.38
CA ASP A 47 17.11 1.09 8.84
C ASP A 47 15.88 1.70 9.52
N THR A 48 15.27 2.72 8.90
CA THR A 48 14.08 3.40 9.42
C THR A 48 12.94 3.47 8.41
N PRO A 49 11.69 3.53 8.88
CA PRO A 49 10.54 3.74 8.01
C PRO A 49 10.65 5.05 7.22
N GLU A 50 11.21 6.10 7.82
CA GLU A 50 11.38 7.42 7.21
C GLU A 50 12.30 7.33 6.00
N GLN A 51 13.45 6.68 6.12
CA GLN A 51 14.38 6.46 5.00
C GLN A 51 13.73 5.66 3.86
N PHE A 52 12.97 4.63 4.21
CA PHE A 52 12.21 3.86 3.24
C PHE A 52 11.22 4.73 2.47
N ILE A 53 10.49 5.60 3.17
CA ILE A 53 9.53 6.53 2.55
C ILE A 53 10.23 7.53 1.65
N GLU A 54 11.36 8.10 2.09
CA GLU A 54 12.17 9.02 1.28
C GLU A 54 12.63 8.38 -0.02
N ASN A 55 13.18 7.16 0.04
CA ASN A 55 13.60 6.41 -1.15
C ASN A 55 12.43 6.14 -2.11
N LEU A 56 11.25 5.79 -1.58
CA LEU A 56 10.06 5.60 -2.42
C LEU A 56 9.58 6.91 -3.05
N VAL A 57 9.64 8.03 -2.34
CA VAL A 57 9.29 9.35 -2.88
C VAL A 57 10.19 9.68 -4.06
N ASP A 58 11.50 9.43 -3.95
CA ASP A 58 12.44 9.67 -5.05
C ASP A 58 12.14 8.82 -6.29
N VAL A 59 11.82 7.53 -6.09
CA VAL A 59 11.37 6.66 -7.19
C VAL A 59 10.08 7.22 -7.83
N PHE A 60 9.11 7.64 -7.03
CA PHE A 60 7.86 8.15 -7.56
C PHE A 60 7.96 9.53 -8.20
N ARG A 61 8.99 10.34 -7.89
CA ARG A 61 9.34 11.53 -8.68
C ARG A 61 9.73 11.14 -10.11
N SER A 62 10.59 10.12 -10.26
CA SER A 62 10.96 9.59 -11.57
C SER A 62 9.75 9.02 -12.33
N VAL A 63 8.84 8.35 -11.63
CA VAL A 63 7.56 7.91 -12.21
C VAL A 63 6.72 9.10 -12.68
N ARG A 64 6.64 10.18 -11.88
CA ARG A 64 5.91 11.40 -12.27
C ARG A 64 6.45 12.03 -13.55
N ASP A 65 7.76 11.96 -13.74
CA ASP A 65 8.42 12.52 -14.94
C ASP A 65 8.10 11.75 -16.20
N VAL A 66 7.88 10.43 -16.11
CA VAL A 66 7.48 9.59 -17.24
C VAL A 66 5.96 9.53 -17.47
N LEU A 67 5.16 10.07 -16.58
CA LEU A 67 3.71 10.14 -16.78
C LEU A 67 3.31 11.35 -17.65
N THR A 68 2.21 11.17 -18.41
CA THR A 68 1.50 12.28 -19.07
C THR A 68 0.93 13.24 -18.03
N ASP A 69 0.54 14.45 -18.45
CA ASP A 69 -0.01 15.45 -17.51
C ASP A 69 -1.36 15.02 -16.90
N ASP A 70 -2.11 14.19 -17.60
CA ASP A 70 -3.34 13.57 -17.13
C ASP A 70 -3.12 12.18 -16.50
N GLY A 71 -1.86 11.81 -16.25
CA GLY A 71 -1.45 10.50 -15.77
C GLY A 71 -1.80 10.22 -14.31
N THR A 72 -1.97 8.94 -14.02
CA THR A 72 -2.31 8.42 -12.68
C THR A 72 -1.29 7.41 -12.17
N LEU A 73 -1.16 7.35 -10.86
CA LEU A 73 -0.34 6.39 -10.14
C LEU A 73 -1.22 5.60 -9.18
N TRP A 74 -1.14 4.27 -9.27
CA TRP A 74 -1.85 3.33 -8.40
C TRP A 74 -0.82 2.53 -7.62
N VAL A 75 -0.79 2.72 -6.31
CA VAL A 75 0.20 2.09 -5.43
C VAL A 75 -0.49 1.14 -4.47
N ASN A 76 -0.23 -0.15 -4.64
CA ASN A 76 -0.58 -1.15 -3.62
C ASN A 76 0.56 -1.26 -2.62
N ILE A 77 0.27 -1.08 -1.34
CA ILE A 77 1.26 -1.18 -0.28
C ILE A 77 0.66 -1.77 0.99
N GLY A 78 1.40 -2.68 1.60
CA GLY A 78 1.06 -3.29 2.87
C GLY A 78 1.79 -2.63 4.04
N ASP A 79 1.20 -2.80 5.21
CA ASP A 79 1.79 -2.32 6.47
C ASP A 79 2.38 -3.48 7.27
N SER A 80 3.27 -3.18 8.18
CA SER A 80 3.90 -4.14 9.07
C SER A 80 3.86 -3.67 10.53
N TYR A 81 4.07 -4.61 11.44
CA TYR A 81 4.13 -4.33 12.88
C TYR A 81 5.57 -4.18 13.35
N TYR A 82 5.80 -3.20 14.20
CA TYR A 82 7.10 -3.01 14.82
C TYR A 82 7.39 -4.14 15.80
N ASN A 83 8.52 -4.83 15.60
CA ASN A 83 8.96 -5.92 16.44
C ASN A 83 10.43 -5.72 16.78
N TYR A 84 10.67 -5.11 17.93
CA TYR A 84 11.99 -4.90 18.48
C TYR A 84 12.35 -6.02 19.46
N ARG A 85 13.52 -6.65 19.27
CA ARG A 85 14.06 -7.63 20.21
C ARG A 85 15.53 -7.36 20.43
N PRO A 86 15.90 -6.69 21.53
CA PRO A 86 17.28 -6.40 21.86
C PRO A 86 18.07 -7.69 22.10
N GLY A 87 19.33 -7.72 21.67
CA GLY A 87 20.28 -8.77 22.00
C GLY A 87 20.20 -10.08 21.23
N LYS A 88 19.32 -10.16 20.25
CA LYS A 88 19.28 -11.29 19.32
C LYS A 88 19.38 -10.77 17.89
N GLY A 89 20.59 -10.41 17.48
CA GLY A 89 20.90 -10.27 16.04
C GLY A 89 20.47 -11.57 15.36
N GLN A 90 19.41 -11.54 14.54
CA GLN A 90 18.84 -12.79 14.10
C GLN A 90 18.26 -12.81 12.73
N ALA A 91 18.92 -13.63 11.99
CA ALA A 91 18.31 -14.55 11.08
C ALA A 91 17.20 -15.36 11.81
N LEU A 92 15.94 -15.06 11.58
CA LEU A 92 14.89 -15.99 11.86
C LEU A 92 14.90 -17.04 10.76
N VAL A 93 15.45 -18.19 11.08
CA VAL A 93 15.10 -19.41 10.35
C VAL A 93 13.60 -19.63 10.57
N LYS A 94 12.80 -19.18 9.63
CA LYS A 94 11.40 -19.48 9.61
C LYS A 94 11.24 -20.93 9.22
N GLN A 95 10.44 -21.66 9.98
CA GLN A 95 10.01 -23.03 9.81
C GLN A 95 10.16 -23.54 8.37
N THR A 96 11.08 -24.41 8.16
CA THR A 96 11.17 -25.25 6.97
C THR A 96 10.01 -26.22 6.99
N VAL A 97 8.98 -25.96 6.23
CA VAL A 97 7.86 -26.89 5.97
C VAL A 97 8.22 -27.81 4.79
N SER A 98 9.44 -27.86 4.33
CA SER A 98 9.94 -28.95 3.50
C SER A 98 11.46 -29.00 3.53
N LYS A 99 12.00 -30.18 3.71
CA LYS A 99 13.43 -30.52 3.60
C LYS A 99 13.91 -30.51 2.14
N THR A 100 13.61 -29.49 1.38
CA THR A 100 14.25 -29.24 0.10
C THR A 100 15.20 -28.09 0.27
N GLU A 101 16.48 -28.39 0.05
CA GLU A 101 17.59 -27.46 0.02
C GLU A 101 17.25 -26.23 -0.84
N ARG A 102 16.79 -25.17 -0.17
CA ARG A 102 16.88 -23.83 -0.68
C ARG A 102 17.78 -23.09 0.27
N ASP A 103 19.08 -23.19 -0.02
CA ASP A 103 20.13 -22.38 0.57
C ASP A 103 19.94 -20.90 0.21
N GLN A 104 18.95 -20.27 0.85
CA GLN A 104 18.90 -18.83 1.01
C GLN A 104 18.18 -18.56 2.34
N PRO A 105 18.84 -18.02 3.32
CA PRO A 105 18.16 -17.54 4.53
C PRO A 105 17.25 -16.38 4.11
N GLN A 106 15.96 -16.61 4.00
CA GLN A 106 14.98 -15.52 3.98
C GLN A 106 14.97 -14.89 5.38
N THR A 107 15.95 -14.08 5.63
CA THR A 107 16.06 -13.32 6.87
C THR A 107 15.10 -12.14 6.76
N CYS A 108 13.90 -12.29 7.33
CA CYS A 108 13.23 -11.10 7.85
C CYS A 108 14.18 -10.52 8.90
N ALA A 109 14.91 -9.48 8.55
CA ALA A 109 15.79 -8.80 9.48
C ALA A 109 14.91 -8.25 10.62
N ARG A 110 14.94 -8.90 11.76
CA ARG A 110 14.42 -8.31 12.98
C ARG A 110 15.37 -7.17 13.31
N ARG A 111 14.85 -5.97 13.36
CA ARG A 111 15.66 -4.79 13.55
C ARG A 111 16.30 -4.83 14.92
N ALA A 112 17.63 -4.71 14.92
CA ALA A 112 18.41 -4.60 16.14
C ALA A 112 18.27 -3.19 16.76
N ASN A 113 17.90 -2.19 15.95
CA ASN A 113 17.84 -0.80 16.37
C ASN A 113 16.45 -0.44 16.88
N LYS A 114 16.44 0.24 18.03
CA LYS A 114 15.19 0.80 18.56
C LYS A 114 14.81 2.01 17.71
N LEU A 115 13.60 1.97 17.14
CA LEU A 115 13.04 3.12 16.45
C LEU A 115 12.38 4.06 17.46
N GLU A 116 12.68 5.35 17.36
CA GLU A 116 12.04 6.35 18.21
C GLU A 116 10.57 6.49 17.86
N GLY A 117 9.72 6.70 18.86
CA GLY A 117 8.28 6.90 18.68
C GLY A 117 7.46 5.62 18.48
N LEU A 118 8.09 4.46 18.25
CA LEU A 118 7.38 3.19 18.09
C LEU A 118 7.57 2.27 19.30
N LYS A 119 6.49 1.64 19.71
CA LYS A 119 6.45 0.61 20.76
C LYS A 119 6.31 -0.77 20.14
N GLU A 120 6.83 -1.78 20.82
CA GLU A 120 6.64 -3.17 20.37
C GLU A 120 5.15 -3.47 20.12
N LYS A 121 4.87 -4.07 18.97
CA LYS A 121 3.55 -4.37 18.42
C LYS A 121 2.76 -3.19 17.81
N ASP A 122 3.31 -1.98 17.80
CA ASP A 122 2.67 -0.89 17.06
C ASP A 122 2.59 -1.25 15.58
N LEU A 123 1.49 -0.88 14.93
CA LEU A 123 1.40 -0.81 13.49
C LEU A 123 2.24 0.38 13.03
N ILE A 124 3.15 0.17 12.08
CA ILE A 124 4.10 1.21 11.68
C ILE A 124 3.40 2.35 10.94
N GLY A 125 2.40 2.04 10.11
CA GLY A 125 1.65 3.04 9.35
C GLY A 125 2.26 3.37 8.00
N ILE A 126 3.09 2.49 7.43
CA ILE A 126 3.78 2.67 6.15
C ILE A 126 2.87 3.16 5.02
N PRO A 127 1.66 2.60 4.79
CA PRO A 127 0.80 3.06 3.71
C PRO A 127 0.45 4.54 3.83
N TRP A 128 0.10 4.97 5.03
CA TRP A 128 -0.29 6.35 5.29
C TRP A 128 0.89 7.33 5.27
N MET A 129 2.06 6.88 5.78
CA MET A 129 3.29 7.66 5.68
C MET A 129 3.63 7.93 4.21
N LEU A 130 3.58 6.91 3.35
CA LEU A 130 3.84 7.07 1.92
C LEU A 130 2.81 7.96 1.25
N ALA A 131 1.51 7.73 1.50
CA ALA A 131 0.45 8.53 0.90
C ALA A 131 0.58 10.03 1.24
N PHE A 132 0.90 10.35 2.49
CA PHE A 132 1.08 11.73 2.92
C PHE A 132 2.38 12.35 2.43
N ALA A 133 3.47 11.57 2.36
CA ALA A 133 4.74 12.03 1.80
C ALA A 133 4.61 12.35 0.29
N LEU A 134 3.97 11.47 -0.48
CA LEU A 134 3.70 11.72 -1.90
C LEU A 134 2.79 12.94 -2.10
N ARG A 135 1.77 13.12 -1.26
CA ARG A 135 0.93 14.32 -1.28
C ARG A 135 1.74 15.59 -0.98
N ALA A 136 2.64 15.54 -0.01
CA ALA A 136 3.53 16.64 0.31
C ALA A 136 4.53 16.94 -0.82
N ASP A 137 4.94 15.91 -1.55
CA ASP A 137 5.82 16.01 -2.74
C ASP A 137 5.11 16.53 -4.00
N GLY A 138 3.81 16.84 -3.92
CA GLY A 138 3.05 17.48 -5.01
C GLY A 138 2.14 16.56 -5.80
N TRP A 139 2.00 15.29 -5.41
CA TRP A 139 0.96 14.42 -5.96
C TRP A 139 -0.40 14.79 -5.41
N TYR A 140 -1.46 14.59 -6.20
CA TYR A 140 -2.84 14.68 -5.74
C TYR A 140 -3.27 13.32 -5.22
N LEU A 141 -3.35 13.14 -3.90
CA LEU A 141 -3.93 11.94 -3.29
C LEU A 141 -5.45 11.97 -3.49
N ARG A 142 -5.96 11.06 -4.32
CA ARG A 142 -7.35 11.07 -4.77
C ARG A 142 -8.24 10.12 -4.00
N GLN A 143 -7.74 8.92 -3.71
CA GLN A 143 -8.54 7.88 -3.07
C GLN A 143 -7.67 6.86 -2.37
N ASP A 144 -8.17 6.33 -1.26
CA ASP A 144 -7.76 5.09 -0.64
C ASP A 144 -8.78 4.01 -0.99
N ILE A 145 -8.30 2.92 -1.57
CA ILE A 145 -9.10 1.78 -1.99
C ILE A 145 -8.67 0.59 -1.15
N ILE A 146 -9.64 -0.08 -0.54
CA ILE A 146 -9.39 -1.26 0.26
C ILE A 146 -9.37 -2.50 -0.64
N TRP A 147 -8.22 -3.12 -0.76
CA TRP A 147 -8.10 -4.43 -1.39
C TRP A 147 -8.44 -5.51 -0.36
N HIS A 148 -9.68 -5.92 -0.32
CA HIS A 148 -10.13 -6.98 0.57
C HIS A 148 -9.64 -8.36 0.09
N LYS A 149 -9.06 -9.14 1.01
CA LYS A 149 -8.60 -10.52 0.80
C LYS A 149 -9.60 -11.49 1.45
N PRO A 150 -10.43 -12.20 0.67
CA PRO A 150 -11.42 -13.12 1.25
C PRO A 150 -10.76 -14.30 1.97
N ASN A 151 -9.56 -14.69 1.55
CA ASN A 151 -8.77 -15.76 2.17
C ASN A 151 -7.41 -15.22 2.64
N PRO A 152 -7.37 -14.42 3.72
CA PRO A 152 -6.11 -13.88 4.23
C PRO A 152 -5.25 -15.02 4.81
N MET A 153 -3.94 -14.81 4.82
CA MET A 153 -3.04 -15.75 5.48
C MET A 153 -3.37 -15.83 6.98
N PRO A 154 -3.54 -17.04 7.56
CA PRO A 154 -3.79 -17.18 8.99
C PRO A 154 -2.67 -16.55 9.82
N GLU A 155 -3.03 -15.80 10.84
CA GLU A 155 -2.10 -15.21 11.80
C GLU A 155 -2.26 -15.85 13.17
N SER A 156 -1.14 -16.19 13.82
CA SER A 156 -1.15 -16.81 15.16
C SER A 156 -1.37 -15.82 16.29
N VAL A 157 -1.74 -14.57 15.98
CA VAL A 157 -1.95 -13.52 16.98
C VAL A 157 -3.33 -13.67 17.63
N LYS A 158 -3.39 -13.32 18.93
CA LYS A 158 -4.61 -13.45 19.75
C LYS A 158 -5.11 -12.11 20.32
N ASP A 159 -4.37 -11.04 20.07
CA ASP A 159 -4.59 -9.71 20.64
C ASP A 159 -5.07 -8.67 19.61
N ARG A 160 -5.37 -9.09 18.39
CA ARG A 160 -5.96 -8.29 17.32
C ARG A 160 -6.62 -9.16 16.26
N CYS A 161 -7.43 -8.55 15.42
CA CYS A 161 -8.03 -9.23 14.28
C CYS A 161 -6.97 -9.61 13.24
N THR A 162 -7.24 -10.68 12.48
CA THR A 162 -6.44 -11.04 11.30
C THR A 162 -6.53 -9.94 10.25
N LYS A 163 -5.39 -9.52 9.71
CA LYS A 163 -5.34 -8.51 8.65
C LYS A 163 -5.82 -9.12 7.33
N SER A 164 -6.96 -8.64 6.84
CA SER A 164 -7.61 -9.15 5.62
C SER A 164 -7.68 -8.15 4.48
N HIS A 165 -6.89 -7.08 4.53
CA HIS A 165 -6.85 -6.06 3.47
C HIS A 165 -5.47 -5.45 3.28
N GLU A 166 -5.29 -4.82 2.14
CA GLU A 166 -4.19 -3.92 1.80
C GLU A 166 -4.77 -2.61 1.25
N HIS A 167 -3.94 -1.58 1.19
CA HIS A 167 -4.32 -0.28 0.65
C HIS A 167 -3.85 -0.15 -0.79
N ILE A 168 -4.73 0.37 -1.66
CA ILE A 168 -4.35 0.85 -2.99
C ILE A 168 -4.64 2.33 -3.03
N PHE A 169 -3.60 3.15 -3.12
CA PHE A 169 -3.75 4.58 -3.27
C PHE A 169 -3.83 4.98 -4.73
N LEU A 170 -4.86 5.72 -5.08
CA LEU A 170 -4.95 6.44 -6.34
C LEU A 170 -4.38 7.84 -6.14
N LEU A 171 -3.31 8.12 -6.91
CA LEU A 171 -2.73 9.45 -6.99
C LEU A 171 -2.76 9.93 -8.44
N SER A 172 -2.78 11.24 -8.64
CA SER A 172 -2.69 11.84 -9.97
C SER A 172 -1.60 12.91 -10.01
N LYS A 173 -1.02 13.09 -11.18
CA LYS A 173 0.00 14.11 -11.43
C LYS A 173 -0.58 15.53 -11.29
N ASN A 174 -1.80 15.73 -11.78
CA ASN A 174 -2.50 17.00 -11.77
C ASN A 174 -3.92 16.85 -11.23
N LYS A 175 -4.58 17.99 -10.91
CA LYS A 175 -5.98 18.01 -10.45
C LYS A 175 -6.97 17.48 -11.47
N LYS A 176 -6.65 17.59 -12.77
CA LYS A 176 -7.40 17.01 -13.88
C LYS A 176 -6.61 15.83 -14.41
N TYR A 177 -7.23 14.67 -14.45
CA TYR A 177 -6.62 13.43 -14.91
C TYR A 177 -7.66 12.59 -15.65
N TYR A 178 -7.18 11.64 -16.45
CA TYR A 178 -8.05 10.73 -17.16
C TYR A 178 -8.63 9.67 -16.21
N TYR A 179 -9.94 9.54 -16.23
CA TYR A 179 -10.65 8.50 -15.49
C TYR A 179 -11.94 8.16 -16.22
N ASP A 180 -12.07 6.91 -16.69
CA ASP A 180 -13.25 6.41 -17.39
C ASP A 180 -14.25 5.86 -16.35
N ASN A 181 -15.13 6.74 -15.89
CA ASN A 181 -16.15 6.36 -14.92
C ASN A 181 -17.30 5.55 -15.56
N GLU A 182 -17.47 5.61 -16.87
CA GLU A 182 -18.50 4.82 -17.55
C GLU A 182 -18.12 3.33 -17.58
N ALA A 183 -16.83 3.03 -17.84
CA ALA A 183 -16.32 1.66 -17.92
C ALA A 183 -16.45 0.87 -16.61
N ILE A 184 -16.55 1.55 -15.47
CA ILE A 184 -16.61 0.90 -14.15
C ILE A 184 -18.02 0.90 -13.54
N LYS A 185 -19.03 1.45 -14.25
CA LYS A 185 -20.41 1.44 -13.75
C LYS A 185 -20.92 0.01 -13.66
N GLU A 186 -21.41 -0.34 -12.49
CA GLU A 186 -22.14 -1.58 -12.28
C GLU A 186 -23.63 -1.36 -12.54
N PRO A 187 -24.34 -2.35 -13.11
CA PRO A 187 -25.78 -2.27 -13.25
C PRO A 187 -26.45 -2.17 -11.88
N VAL A 188 -27.44 -1.31 -11.75
CA VAL A 188 -28.20 -1.17 -10.51
C VAL A 188 -28.91 -2.50 -10.23
N LYS A 189 -28.54 -3.16 -9.15
CA LYS A 189 -29.12 -4.45 -8.75
C LYS A 189 -30.51 -4.31 -8.11
N GLN A 190 -30.89 -3.10 -7.69
CA GLN A 190 -32.14 -2.83 -7.01
C GLN A 190 -32.71 -1.50 -7.49
N ASP A 191 -33.92 -1.55 -8.03
CA ASP A 191 -34.66 -0.34 -8.36
C ASP A 191 -35.19 0.29 -7.06
N TRP A 192 -34.59 1.40 -6.66
CA TRP A 192 -35.03 2.14 -5.47
C TRP A 192 -36.26 3.00 -5.74
N GLY A 193 -36.90 2.88 -6.93
CA GLY A 193 -38.00 3.73 -7.37
C GLY A 193 -37.60 5.20 -7.48
N THR A 194 -38.44 5.96 -8.16
CA THR A 194 -38.31 7.42 -8.18
C THR A 194 -38.61 7.96 -6.77
N ARG A 195 -37.61 8.43 -6.05
CA ARG A 195 -37.85 9.16 -4.81
C ARG A 195 -38.56 10.46 -5.15
N ASN A 196 -39.85 10.54 -4.83
CA ASN A 196 -40.58 11.78 -4.88
C ASN A 196 -39.90 12.77 -3.89
N ARG A 197 -39.24 13.79 -4.42
CA ARG A 197 -38.59 14.85 -3.62
C ARG A 197 -39.56 15.64 -2.73
N ASP A 198 -40.85 15.54 -3.02
CA ASP A 198 -41.90 16.32 -2.33
C ASP A 198 -42.34 15.69 -1.00
N GLU A 199 -41.97 14.44 -0.72
CA GLU A 199 -42.24 13.83 0.57
C GLU A 199 -41.01 13.93 1.48
N GLY A 200 -40.59 15.14 1.77
CA GLY A 200 -39.48 15.48 2.65
C GLY A 200 -39.76 15.17 4.11
N LYS A 201 -40.03 13.93 4.47
CA LYS A 201 -39.99 13.49 5.86
C LYS A 201 -39.37 12.12 5.94
N TYR A 202 -38.14 12.09 6.48
CA TYR A 202 -37.57 10.88 7.06
C TYR A 202 -38.44 10.47 8.26
N HIS A 203 -39.60 9.91 7.97
CA HIS A 203 -40.37 9.21 8.98
C HIS A 203 -40.28 7.74 8.61
N ASN A 204 -39.38 7.06 9.26
CA ASN A 204 -39.34 5.60 9.27
C ASN A 204 -39.90 5.14 10.61
N PRO A 205 -41.24 4.94 10.72
CA PRO A 205 -41.80 4.42 11.95
C PRO A 205 -41.61 2.90 11.92
N GLY A 206 -40.54 2.41 12.52
CA GLY A 206 -40.52 1.02 12.86
C GLY A 206 -39.29 0.17 12.62
N THR A 207 -38.19 0.68 12.11
CA THR A 207 -36.91 -0.01 12.25
C THR A 207 -36.03 0.80 13.19
N GLY A 208 -36.16 0.53 14.46
CA GLY A 208 -35.21 0.98 15.47
C GLY A 208 -33.85 0.36 15.19
N LEU A 209 -33.12 0.88 14.21
CA LEU A 209 -31.69 0.80 14.19
C LEU A 209 -31.22 1.62 15.41
N GLN A 210 -31.16 0.95 16.56
CA GLN A 210 -30.28 1.39 17.62
C GLN A 210 -28.87 1.36 17.03
N LEU A 211 -28.45 2.49 16.48
CA LEU A 211 -27.03 2.78 16.37
C LEU A 211 -26.53 2.81 17.80
N SER A 212 -26.02 1.68 18.26
CA SER A 212 -25.15 1.69 19.42
C SER A 212 -23.93 2.49 19.03
N LEU A 213 -23.96 3.77 19.29
CA LEU A 213 -22.79 4.62 19.33
C LEU A 213 -21.92 4.02 20.44
N ILE A 214 -20.91 3.26 20.03
CA ILE A 214 -19.80 2.98 20.92
C ILE A 214 -19.10 4.31 21.08
N HIS A 215 -19.42 5.02 22.14
CA HIS A 215 -18.62 6.14 22.59
C HIS A 215 -17.32 5.56 23.12
N ILE A 216 -16.23 5.79 22.39
CA ILE A 216 -14.87 5.61 22.89
C ILE A 216 -14.55 6.79 23.80
#